data_e4619f8e6543c98f90fc232263c49fe8
#
_entry.id   e4619f8e6543c98f90fc232263c49fe8
#
_cell.length_a   1.000
_cell.length_b   1.000
_cell.length_c   1.000
_cell.angle_alpha   90.00
_cell.angle_beta   90.00
_cell.angle_gamma   90.00
#
_symmetry.space_group_name_H-M   'P 1'
#
loop_
_entity.id
_entity.type
_entity.pdbx_description
1 polymer ?
#
loop_
_entity_poly.entity_id
_entity_poly.type
_entity_poly.pdbx_seq_one_letter_code
_entity_poly.pdbx_strand_id
1 'polypeptide(L)'
;MAKLVLAGRAGCPQYARAELLADYLQANLPDFSVHKVVQHPDTWENYYGITSMKLTEEILEIAEENLQAHMESEKEQEEIRSLINPLQIWITSASAPTCYQLIPLLASGDVFGMTTEISIHLLDAVQSKECLSGIVMEVEDMAFPLLRGISGHTEIDKAFLQADVIIVPDDTILERDTQTLENCIRAMSEICQVYAPLIEKNAKSGVRIISAGKTFVNLKAMMIITYGPSIKPENVIAVATSWESASKAMLARKLSMNTAGVKDVIVWGNISGCMYIDLSHAKVYRCDSAIWGPANFSRPLLNLIHDSKWINSEFMSAQSSSSSRVCHYAGILPAHAVATALRYWFHGSPPGEIVSMGIFSEGQFCIPEGIVFSMPVRFQNGSWEVVTELEINEKTQEVLDRLSYDLIQEKCIALKEIKEMRPYRADKITTKKDLCQEMEAFPTGSV
;
A
#
# COMPACT_ATOMS: atom_id res chain seq x y z
N MET A 1 -1.93 -39.74 -8.45
CA MET A 1 -1.69 -39.13 -7.13
C MET A 1 -0.29 -39.53 -6.68
N ALA A 2 0.67 -38.63 -6.78
CA ALA A 2 2.04 -38.87 -6.33
C ALA A 2 2.12 -38.59 -4.81
N LYS A 3 2.76 -39.42 -4.06
CA LYS A 3 2.90 -39.30 -2.61
C LYS A 3 4.40 -39.25 -2.24
N LEU A 4 4.80 -38.14 -1.63
CA LEU A 4 6.15 -37.98 -1.09
C LEU A 4 6.11 -38.19 0.44
N VAL A 5 6.99 -39.02 0.94
CA VAL A 5 7.23 -39.14 2.38
C VAL A 5 8.58 -38.51 2.68
N LEU A 6 8.57 -37.36 3.36
CA LEU A 6 9.78 -36.68 3.79
C LEU A 6 10.07 -37.06 5.24
N ALA A 7 11.14 -37.79 5.47
CA ALA A 7 11.58 -38.16 6.81
C ALA A 7 12.91 -37.47 7.13
N GLY A 8 13.01 -36.88 8.31
CA GLY A 8 14.23 -36.17 8.69
C GLY A 8 14.35 -35.90 10.17
N ARG A 9 15.57 -35.48 10.55
CA ARG A 9 15.94 -35.15 11.91
C ARG A 9 15.62 -33.68 12.23
N ALA A 10 15.03 -33.42 13.38
CA ALA A 10 14.82 -32.07 13.85
C ALA A 10 16.13 -31.25 13.92
N GLY A 11 16.13 -30.06 13.36
CA GLY A 11 17.31 -29.17 13.31
C GLY A 11 18.33 -29.49 12.20
N CYS A 12 18.06 -30.46 11.34
CA CYS A 12 18.92 -30.75 10.18
C CYS A 12 18.71 -29.70 9.07
N PRO A 13 19.74 -28.97 8.61
CA PRO A 13 19.61 -28.00 7.53
C PRO A 13 19.11 -28.59 6.22
N GLN A 14 19.50 -29.81 5.89
CA GLN A 14 19.07 -30.54 4.69
C GLN A 14 17.58 -30.91 4.78
N TYR A 15 17.11 -31.33 5.94
CA TYR A 15 15.68 -31.58 6.14
C TYR A 15 14.87 -30.29 5.99
N ALA A 16 15.33 -29.18 6.57
CA ALA A 16 14.62 -27.90 6.45
C ALA A 16 14.53 -27.43 4.98
N ARG A 17 15.58 -27.63 4.18
CA ARG A 17 15.58 -27.33 2.75
C ARG A 17 14.63 -28.25 1.98
N ALA A 18 14.65 -29.54 2.26
CA ALA A 18 13.74 -30.50 1.65
C ALA A 18 12.27 -30.25 2.05
N GLU A 19 12.04 -29.80 3.25
CA GLU A 19 10.70 -29.41 3.74
C GLU A 19 10.12 -28.23 2.98
N LEU A 20 10.90 -27.18 2.74
CA LEU A 20 10.49 -26.04 1.93
C LEU A 20 10.13 -26.45 0.49
N LEU A 21 10.95 -27.32 -0.12
CA LEU A 21 10.68 -27.82 -1.46
C LEU A 21 9.43 -28.71 -1.50
N ALA A 22 9.23 -29.55 -0.51
CA ALA A 22 8.05 -30.40 -0.41
C ALA A 22 6.76 -29.59 -0.22
N ASP A 23 6.80 -28.50 0.55
CA ASP A 23 5.68 -27.57 0.73
C ASP A 23 5.34 -26.86 -0.57
N TYR A 24 6.36 -26.42 -1.32
CA TYR A 24 6.16 -25.84 -2.65
C TYR A 24 5.50 -26.83 -3.62
N LEU A 25 5.99 -28.06 -3.70
CA LEU A 25 5.42 -29.10 -4.58
C LEU A 25 3.96 -29.43 -4.20
N GLN A 26 3.66 -29.49 -2.93
CA GLN A 26 2.29 -29.74 -2.45
C GLN A 26 1.34 -28.58 -2.80
N ALA A 27 1.83 -27.34 -2.74
CA ALA A 27 1.02 -26.15 -3.04
C ALA A 27 0.74 -26.01 -4.54
N ASN A 28 1.67 -26.44 -5.42
CA ASN A 28 1.59 -26.17 -6.85
C ASN A 28 1.15 -27.38 -7.70
N LEU A 29 1.16 -28.60 -7.14
CA LEU A 29 0.75 -29.80 -7.86
C LEU A 29 -0.53 -30.38 -7.24
N PRO A 30 -1.70 -30.31 -7.92
CA PRO A 30 -3.00 -30.68 -7.35
C PRO A 30 -3.12 -32.15 -6.95
N ASP A 31 -2.32 -33.04 -7.56
CA ASP A 31 -2.32 -34.48 -7.27
C ASP A 31 -1.13 -34.95 -6.41
N PHE A 32 -0.44 -34.02 -5.78
CA PHE A 32 0.76 -34.30 -4.99
C PHE A 32 0.45 -34.19 -3.49
N SER A 33 0.82 -35.22 -2.72
CA SER A 33 0.66 -35.20 -1.26
C SER A 33 1.99 -35.43 -0.55
N VAL A 34 2.28 -34.60 0.44
CA VAL A 34 3.49 -34.72 1.27
C VAL A 34 3.13 -35.24 2.66
N HIS A 35 3.83 -36.27 3.11
CA HIS A 35 3.77 -36.75 4.47
C HIS A 35 5.11 -36.52 5.17
N LYS A 36 5.12 -35.62 6.15
CA LYS A 36 6.33 -35.25 6.90
C LYS A 36 6.48 -36.09 8.15
N VAL A 37 7.65 -36.68 8.34
CA VAL A 37 8.01 -37.45 9.54
C VAL A 37 9.26 -36.84 10.14
N VAL A 38 9.12 -36.13 11.26
CA VAL A 38 10.24 -35.52 11.99
C VAL A 38 10.54 -36.35 13.21
N GLN A 39 11.80 -36.79 13.35
CA GLN A 39 12.23 -37.55 14.51
C GLN A 39 13.19 -36.77 15.40
N HIS A 40 13.18 -37.15 16.69
CA HIS A 40 14.12 -36.62 17.65
C HIS A 40 15.55 -37.10 17.29
N PRO A 41 16.59 -36.29 17.49
CA PRO A 41 17.99 -36.64 17.20
C PRO A 41 18.44 -37.98 17.76
N ASP A 42 18.02 -38.32 18.94
CA ASP A 42 18.46 -39.51 19.68
C ASP A 42 17.82 -40.84 19.21
N THR A 43 16.74 -40.74 18.41
CA THR A 43 16.00 -41.94 17.91
C THR A 43 16.17 -42.18 16.41
N TRP A 44 16.91 -41.30 15.69
CA TRP A 44 17.05 -41.35 14.25
C TRP A 44 17.75 -42.61 13.73
N GLU A 45 18.85 -43.00 14.37
CA GLU A 45 19.68 -44.15 13.94
C GLU A 45 18.96 -45.51 14.04
N ASN A 46 17.93 -45.62 14.82
CA ASN A 46 17.18 -46.86 15.03
C ASN A 46 16.10 -47.15 13.98
N TYR A 47 15.73 -46.17 13.13
CA TYR A 47 14.58 -46.27 12.25
C TYR A 47 14.92 -46.31 10.75
N TYR A 48 15.96 -45.64 10.31
CA TYR A 48 16.28 -45.51 8.89
C TYR A 48 17.74 -45.90 8.61
N GLY A 49 17.94 -47.03 7.98
CA GLY A 49 19.26 -47.45 7.54
C GLY A 49 19.83 -46.58 6.43
N ILE A 50 21.14 -46.62 6.22
CA ILE A 50 21.93 -45.79 5.30
C ILE A 50 21.43 -45.79 3.84
N THR A 51 20.66 -46.78 3.43
CA THR A 51 20.05 -46.89 2.09
C THR A 51 18.96 -45.87 1.83
N SER A 52 18.31 -45.32 2.85
CA SER A 52 17.25 -44.29 2.69
C SER A 52 17.80 -42.89 2.37
N MET A 53 19.03 -42.58 2.76
CA MET A 53 19.63 -41.27 2.48
C MET A 53 19.97 -41.08 0.98
N LYS A 54 20.42 -42.08 0.27
CA LYS A 54 20.70 -41.99 -1.18
C LYS A 54 19.44 -41.79 -2.01
N LEU A 55 18.37 -42.51 -1.67
CA LEU A 55 17.07 -42.33 -2.35
C LEU A 55 16.49 -40.95 -2.13
N THR A 56 16.74 -40.35 -0.97
CA THR A 56 16.27 -39.00 -0.61
C THR A 56 17.04 -37.93 -1.38
N GLU A 57 18.35 -38.10 -1.59
CA GLU A 57 19.17 -37.19 -2.38
C GLU A 57 18.75 -37.20 -3.86
N GLU A 58 18.56 -38.36 -4.48
CA GLU A 58 18.08 -38.48 -5.87
C GLU A 58 16.69 -37.86 -6.06
N ILE A 59 15.77 -38.07 -5.12
CA ILE A 59 14.41 -37.44 -5.18
C ILE A 59 14.50 -35.92 -5.01
N LEU A 60 15.38 -35.41 -4.16
CA LEU A 60 15.61 -33.97 -3.98
C LEU A 60 16.23 -33.35 -5.22
N GLU A 61 17.22 -33.98 -5.85
CA GLU A 61 17.80 -33.48 -7.11
C GLU A 61 16.76 -33.41 -8.22
N ILE A 62 15.95 -34.45 -8.43
CA ILE A 62 14.88 -34.47 -9.43
C ILE A 62 13.81 -33.40 -9.11
N ALA A 63 13.49 -33.21 -7.85
CA ALA A 63 12.52 -32.21 -7.44
C ALA A 63 13.07 -30.77 -7.61
N GLU A 64 14.35 -30.54 -7.33
CA GLU A 64 15.03 -29.27 -7.56
C GLU A 64 15.12 -28.94 -9.05
N GLU A 65 15.47 -29.92 -9.90
CA GLU A 65 15.51 -29.75 -11.36
C GLU A 65 14.12 -29.43 -11.95
N ASN A 66 13.08 -30.15 -11.50
CA ASN A 66 11.72 -29.88 -11.94
C ASN A 66 11.22 -28.50 -11.46
N LEU A 67 11.55 -28.09 -10.24
CA LEU A 67 11.23 -26.76 -9.72
C LEU A 67 11.92 -25.68 -10.54
N GLN A 68 13.21 -25.87 -10.83
CA GLN A 68 14.00 -24.94 -11.62
C GLN A 68 13.42 -24.80 -13.04
N ALA A 69 13.13 -25.92 -13.69
CA ALA A 69 12.52 -25.93 -15.02
C ALA A 69 11.13 -25.25 -15.04
N HIS A 70 10.32 -25.44 -13.99
CA HIS A 70 9.03 -24.77 -13.87
C HIS A 70 9.17 -23.26 -13.68
N MET A 71 10.09 -22.84 -12.80
CA MET A 71 10.38 -21.42 -12.59
C MET A 71 10.93 -20.73 -13.86
N GLU A 72 11.79 -21.43 -14.61
CA GLU A 72 12.31 -20.93 -15.89
C GLU A 72 11.20 -20.81 -16.93
N SER A 73 10.31 -21.81 -17.03
CA SER A 73 9.16 -21.76 -17.94
C SER A 73 8.17 -20.64 -17.59
N GLU A 74 7.85 -20.44 -16.32
CA GLU A 74 7.01 -19.32 -15.88
C GLU A 74 7.66 -17.96 -16.21
N LYS A 75 8.96 -17.86 -15.97
CA LYS A 75 9.74 -16.66 -16.27
C LYS A 75 9.76 -16.34 -17.77
N GLU A 76 9.99 -17.36 -18.64
CA GLU A 76 9.92 -17.21 -20.08
C GLU A 76 8.53 -16.77 -20.56
N GLN A 77 7.46 -17.34 -19.97
CA GLN A 77 6.08 -16.94 -20.31
C GLN A 77 5.77 -15.51 -19.87
N GLU A 78 6.30 -15.08 -18.75
CA GLU A 78 6.14 -13.73 -18.25
C GLU A 78 6.94 -12.72 -19.11
N GLU A 79 8.15 -13.04 -19.52
CA GLU A 79 8.95 -12.28 -20.46
C GLU A 79 8.23 -12.10 -21.81
N ILE A 80 7.74 -13.20 -22.40
CA ILE A 80 6.98 -13.14 -23.66
C ILE A 80 5.72 -12.28 -23.50
N ARG A 81 5.03 -12.39 -22.39
CA ARG A 81 3.82 -11.60 -22.11
C ARG A 81 4.15 -10.11 -21.96
N SER A 82 5.25 -9.77 -21.28
CA SER A 82 5.68 -8.37 -21.13
C SER A 82 6.15 -7.74 -22.44
N LEU A 83 6.85 -8.49 -23.29
CA LEU A 83 7.29 -8.05 -24.62
C LEU A 83 6.11 -7.72 -25.56
N ILE A 84 5.01 -8.47 -25.44
CA ILE A 84 3.84 -8.29 -26.30
C ILE A 84 2.97 -7.12 -25.81
N ASN A 85 2.91 -6.91 -24.49
CA ASN A 85 1.96 -5.96 -23.88
C ASN A 85 2.55 -5.32 -22.60
N PRO A 86 3.42 -4.32 -22.73
CA PRO A 86 4.01 -3.64 -21.60
C PRO A 86 2.91 -2.97 -20.73
N LEU A 87 3.12 -2.95 -19.41
CA LEU A 87 2.22 -2.36 -18.43
C LEU A 87 2.12 -0.84 -18.67
N GLN A 88 0.93 -0.32 -18.91
CA GLN A 88 0.69 1.10 -19.21
C GLN A 88 0.48 1.87 -17.89
N ILE A 89 1.40 2.76 -17.56
CA ILE A 89 1.40 3.55 -16.33
C ILE A 89 1.20 5.02 -16.66
N TRP A 90 0.13 5.60 -16.14
CA TRP A 90 -0.13 7.03 -16.24
C TRP A 90 0.16 7.75 -14.93
N ILE A 91 0.86 8.87 -14.99
CA ILE A 91 1.20 9.71 -13.84
C ILE A 91 0.73 11.13 -14.13
N THR A 92 -0.16 11.66 -13.28
CA THR A 92 -0.61 13.05 -13.37
C THR A 92 0.32 13.99 -12.60
N SER A 93 0.22 15.32 -12.80
CA SER A 93 1.15 16.32 -12.22
C SER A 93 2.62 15.91 -12.35
N ALA A 94 2.98 15.46 -13.54
CA ALA A 94 4.25 14.77 -13.77
C ALA A 94 5.49 15.67 -13.72
N SER A 95 5.33 17.00 -13.73
CA SER A 95 6.41 17.95 -13.48
C SER A 95 6.79 18.10 -12.00
N ALA A 96 6.03 17.46 -11.09
CA ALA A 96 6.31 17.53 -9.66
C ALA A 96 7.57 16.72 -9.27
N PRO A 97 8.33 17.15 -8.25
CA PRO A 97 9.53 16.45 -7.80
C PRO A 97 9.31 14.98 -7.43
N THR A 98 8.12 14.63 -6.97
CA THR A 98 7.75 13.25 -6.67
C THR A 98 7.83 12.36 -7.90
N CYS A 99 7.43 12.84 -9.07
CA CYS A 99 7.48 12.08 -10.32
C CYS A 99 8.93 11.78 -10.74
N TYR A 100 9.83 12.75 -10.64
CA TYR A 100 11.25 12.53 -10.91
C TYR A 100 11.87 11.41 -10.09
N GLN A 101 11.49 11.31 -8.81
CA GLN A 101 11.99 10.26 -7.94
C GLN A 101 11.25 8.92 -8.14
N LEU A 102 10.01 8.96 -8.62
CA LEU A 102 9.19 7.77 -8.81
C LEU A 102 9.56 6.99 -10.08
N ILE A 103 9.84 7.69 -11.18
CA ILE A 103 10.16 7.05 -12.48
C ILE A 103 11.28 6.02 -12.37
N PRO A 104 12.45 6.31 -11.78
CA PRO A 104 13.52 5.32 -11.62
C PRO A 104 13.09 4.10 -10.79
N LEU A 105 12.27 4.31 -9.75
CA LEU A 105 11.77 3.21 -8.92
C LEU A 105 10.83 2.29 -9.68
N LEU A 106 9.98 2.84 -10.56
CA LEU A 106 9.08 2.06 -11.40
C LEU A 106 9.85 1.28 -12.48
N ALA A 107 10.87 1.91 -13.08
CA ALA A 107 11.63 1.34 -14.18
C ALA A 107 12.73 0.36 -13.75
N SER A 108 13.07 0.30 -12.45
CA SER A 108 14.12 -0.60 -11.93
C SER A 108 13.74 -2.07 -11.93
N GLY A 109 12.45 -2.39 -11.97
CA GLY A 109 11.91 -3.74 -11.78
C GLY A 109 11.56 -4.10 -10.33
N ASP A 110 11.92 -3.25 -9.35
CA ASP A 110 11.63 -3.51 -7.94
C ASP A 110 10.12 -3.45 -7.61
N VAL A 111 9.34 -2.75 -8.43
CA VAL A 111 7.91 -2.54 -8.21
C VAL A 111 7.05 -3.58 -8.90
N PHE A 112 7.31 -3.87 -10.17
CA PHE A 112 6.47 -4.74 -11.00
C PHE A 112 7.10 -6.10 -11.32
N GLY A 113 8.32 -6.35 -10.86
CA GLY A 113 9.11 -7.53 -11.16
C GLY A 113 10.14 -7.30 -12.26
N MET A 114 11.22 -8.07 -12.22
CA MET A 114 12.36 -7.94 -13.12
C MET A 114 12.09 -8.41 -14.56
N THR A 115 10.93 -8.99 -14.81
CA THR A 115 10.50 -9.50 -16.13
C THR A 115 9.35 -8.69 -16.73
N THR A 116 8.81 -7.70 -16.01
CA THR A 116 7.68 -6.89 -16.47
C THR A 116 8.16 -5.62 -17.16
N GLU A 117 7.98 -5.53 -18.45
CA GLU A 117 8.20 -4.28 -19.20
C GLU A 117 7.08 -3.27 -18.93
N ILE A 118 7.41 -2.01 -18.89
CA ILE A 118 6.50 -0.91 -18.60
C ILE A 118 6.57 0.18 -19.67
N SER A 119 5.47 0.89 -19.86
CA SER A 119 5.42 2.17 -20.59
C SER A 119 4.87 3.25 -19.68
N ILE A 120 5.54 4.39 -19.58
CA ILE A 120 5.17 5.49 -18.71
C ILE A 120 4.62 6.65 -19.51
N HIS A 121 3.46 7.15 -19.10
CA HIS A 121 2.78 8.29 -19.70
C HIS A 121 2.69 9.42 -18.65
N LEU A 122 3.34 10.53 -18.94
CA LEU A 122 3.42 11.69 -18.07
C LEU A 122 2.37 12.70 -18.48
N LEU A 123 1.40 12.98 -17.62
CA LEU A 123 0.33 13.97 -17.88
C LEU A 123 0.55 15.19 -17.00
N ASP A 124 0.53 16.37 -17.62
CA ASP A 124 0.57 17.64 -16.88
C ASP A 124 -0.12 18.76 -17.69
N ALA A 125 -0.23 19.94 -17.09
CA ALA A 125 -0.76 21.13 -17.72
C ALA A 125 0.08 21.58 -18.93
N VAL A 126 -0.53 22.32 -19.85
CA VAL A 126 0.12 22.80 -21.07
C VAL A 126 1.40 23.60 -20.80
N GLN A 127 1.42 24.34 -19.68
CA GLN A 127 2.59 25.13 -19.25
C GLN A 127 3.82 24.27 -18.93
N SER A 128 3.60 23.01 -18.55
CA SER A 128 4.67 22.06 -18.19
C SER A 128 5.26 21.31 -19.37
N LYS A 129 4.85 21.63 -20.63
CA LYS A 129 5.25 20.89 -21.84
C LYS A 129 6.77 20.77 -22.02
N GLU A 130 7.51 21.87 -21.82
CA GLU A 130 8.96 21.86 -21.93
C GLU A 130 9.61 21.02 -20.83
N CYS A 131 9.10 21.12 -19.60
CA CYS A 131 9.52 20.31 -18.47
C CYS A 131 9.32 18.82 -18.75
N LEU A 132 8.11 18.42 -19.23
CA LEU A 132 7.84 17.03 -19.61
C LEU A 132 8.79 16.53 -20.69
N SER A 133 9.09 17.35 -21.69
CA SER A 133 10.04 16.98 -22.76
C SER A 133 11.44 16.75 -22.19
N GLY A 134 11.87 17.58 -21.23
CA GLY A 134 13.15 17.38 -20.54
C GLY A 134 13.19 16.08 -19.74
N ILE A 135 12.12 15.78 -18.99
CA ILE A 135 12.02 14.52 -18.24
C ILE A 135 12.09 13.30 -19.17
N VAL A 136 11.36 13.33 -20.29
CA VAL A 136 11.35 12.24 -21.27
C VAL A 136 12.75 11.99 -21.79
N MET A 137 13.46 13.03 -22.25
CA MET A 137 14.83 12.91 -22.75
C MET A 137 15.78 12.34 -21.68
N GLU A 138 15.72 12.85 -20.47
CA GLU A 138 16.59 12.42 -19.36
C GLU A 138 16.36 10.94 -19.00
N VAL A 139 15.10 10.51 -18.99
CA VAL A 139 14.73 9.13 -18.69
C VAL A 139 15.09 8.16 -19.83
N GLU A 140 14.97 8.59 -21.09
CA GLU A 140 15.44 7.82 -22.25
C GLU A 140 16.96 7.60 -22.18
N ASP A 141 17.72 8.64 -21.79
CA ASP A 141 19.19 8.57 -21.64
C ASP A 141 19.61 7.62 -20.49
N MET A 142 18.74 7.35 -19.50
CA MET A 142 19.02 6.38 -18.45
C MET A 142 19.02 4.92 -18.93
N ALA A 143 18.47 4.64 -20.10
CA ALA A 143 18.44 3.33 -20.76
C ALA A 143 17.97 2.17 -19.86
N PHE A 144 16.90 2.38 -19.12
CA PHE A 144 16.32 1.32 -18.26
C PHE A 144 15.88 0.11 -19.09
N PRO A 145 16.34 -1.12 -18.75
CA PRO A 145 16.08 -2.31 -19.57
C PRO A 145 14.60 -2.72 -19.60
N LEU A 146 13.81 -2.34 -18.60
CA LEU A 146 12.38 -2.67 -18.51
C LEU A 146 11.46 -1.53 -19.00
N LEU A 147 12.02 -0.36 -19.30
CA LEU A 147 11.24 0.76 -19.81
C LEU A 147 11.10 0.65 -21.35
N ARG A 148 9.91 0.27 -21.81
CA ARG A 148 9.61 0.14 -23.25
C ARG A 148 9.40 1.48 -23.93
N GLY A 149 8.89 2.46 -23.19
CA GLY A 149 8.69 3.81 -23.70
C GLY A 149 8.25 4.75 -22.61
N ILE A 150 8.53 6.04 -22.86
CA ILE A 150 8.06 7.14 -22.03
C ILE A 150 7.52 8.24 -22.94
N SER A 151 6.44 8.90 -22.52
CA SER A 151 5.84 9.98 -23.30
C SER A 151 5.22 11.06 -22.43
N GLY A 152 5.33 12.32 -22.89
CA GLY A 152 4.73 13.48 -22.21
C GLY A 152 3.44 13.91 -22.91
N HIS A 153 2.39 14.15 -22.12
CA HIS A 153 1.06 14.53 -22.59
C HIS A 153 0.58 15.78 -21.89
N THR A 154 -0.01 16.69 -22.65
CA THR A 154 -0.67 17.90 -22.14
C THR A 154 -2.13 18.00 -22.58
N GLU A 155 -2.57 17.09 -23.44
CA GLU A 155 -3.95 16.98 -23.93
C GLU A 155 -4.72 15.98 -23.06
N ILE A 156 -5.70 16.49 -22.32
CA ILE A 156 -6.44 15.67 -21.37
C ILE A 156 -7.37 14.64 -22.03
N ASP A 157 -7.87 14.92 -23.22
CA ASP A 157 -8.83 14.03 -23.93
C ASP A 157 -8.26 12.65 -24.24
N LYS A 158 -6.93 12.55 -24.36
CA LYS A 158 -6.20 11.31 -24.60
C LYS A 158 -5.62 10.70 -23.31
N ALA A 159 -5.88 11.32 -22.18
CA ALA A 159 -5.37 10.83 -20.91
C ALA A 159 -5.91 9.43 -20.59
N PHE A 160 -5.10 8.66 -19.89
CA PHE A 160 -5.41 7.33 -19.35
C PHE A 160 -5.70 6.25 -20.42
N LEU A 161 -5.31 6.49 -21.69
CA LEU A 161 -5.53 5.52 -22.76
C LEU A 161 -4.84 4.18 -22.45
N GLN A 162 -5.65 3.09 -22.42
CA GLN A 162 -5.21 1.73 -22.12
C GLN A 162 -4.44 1.59 -20.79
N ALA A 163 -4.68 2.47 -19.82
CA ALA A 163 -4.01 2.44 -18.53
C ALA A 163 -4.27 1.14 -17.77
N ASP A 164 -3.19 0.54 -17.26
CA ASP A 164 -3.20 -0.54 -16.26
C ASP A 164 -3.07 0.03 -14.86
N VAL A 165 -2.26 1.09 -14.72
CA VAL A 165 -2.01 1.79 -13.46
C VAL A 165 -2.12 3.30 -13.68
N ILE A 166 -2.83 3.97 -12.78
CA ILE A 166 -2.92 5.43 -12.74
C ILE A 166 -2.47 5.93 -11.37
N ILE A 167 -1.50 6.84 -11.38
CA ILE A 167 -0.95 7.46 -10.18
C ILE A 167 -1.36 8.94 -10.21
N VAL A 168 -2.10 9.38 -9.17
CA VAL A 168 -2.65 10.73 -9.06
C VAL A 168 -2.01 11.44 -7.85
N PRO A 169 -0.79 12.02 -8.02
CA PRO A 169 -0.10 12.76 -6.96
C PRO A 169 -0.49 14.25 -6.93
N ASP A 170 -1.55 14.65 -7.64
CA ASP A 170 -1.98 16.06 -7.74
C ASP A 170 -2.13 16.69 -6.36
N ASP A 171 -1.54 17.85 -6.21
CA ASP A 171 -1.64 18.67 -5.02
C ASP A 171 -2.23 20.02 -5.39
N THR A 172 -3.32 20.40 -4.72
CA THR A 172 -3.81 21.76 -4.81
C THR A 172 -2.91 22.67 -3.99
N ILE A 173 -2.27 23.65 -4.65
CA ILE A 173 -1.46 24.65 -3.96
C ILE A 173 -2.40 25.52 -3.15
N LEU A 174 -2.35 25.35 -1.82
CA LEU A 174 -2.97 26.28 -0.89
C LEU A 174 -2.12 27.55 -0.91
N GLU A 175 -2.49 28.52 -1.73
CA GLU A 175 -2.04 29.91 -1.55
C GLU A 175 -2.67 30.41 -0.25
N ARG A 176 -1.91 30.31 0.85
CA ARG A 176 -2.37 30.50 2.24
C ARG A 176 -3.05 31.84 2.50
N ASP A 177 -2.88 32.82 1.61
CA ASP A 177 -3.38 34.18 1.83
C ASP A 177 -4.66 34.52 1.04
N THR A 178 -5.11 33.65 0.13
CA THR A 178 -6.22 34.01 -0.79
C THR A 178 -7.31 32.96 -0.94
N GLN A 179 -7.10 31.70 -0.53
CA GLN A 179 -8.08 30.63 -0.72
C GLN A 179 -8.51 29.98 0.60
N THR A 180 -9.81 29.76 0.74
CA THR A 180 -10.35 28.97 1.85
C THR A 180 -10.18 27.47 1.60
N LEU A 181 -10.14 26.67 2.68
CA LEU A 181 -10.06 25.21 2.60
C LEU A 181 -11.16 24.61 1.70
N GLU A 182 -12.38 25.15 1.85
CA GLU A 182 -13.54 24.71 1.08
C GLU A 182 -13.38 24.95 -0.42
N ASN A 183 -12.78 26.08 -0.81
CA ASN A 183 -12.48 26.35 -2.22
C ASN A 183 -11.46 25.38 -2.79
N CYS A 184 -10.46 25.00 -2.01
CA CYS A 184 -9.47 24.02 -2.41
C CYS A 184 -10.07 22.60 -2.53
N ILE A 185 -10.98 22.23 -1.63
CA ILE A 185 -11.76 20.99 -1.71
C ILE A 185 -12.56 20.96 -3.01
N ARG A 186 -13.25 22.05 -3.35
CA ARG A 186 -14.05 22.16 -4.60
C ARG A 186 -13.16 22.09 -5.84
N ALA A 187 -12.03 22.79 -5.84
CA ALA A 187 -11.09 22.76 -6.96
C ALA A 187 -10.54 21.34 -7.19
N MET A 188 -10.19 20.63 -6.12
CA MET A 188 -9.76 19.24 -6.23
C MET A 188 -10.88 18.32 -6.74
N SER A 189 -12.12 18.53 -6.28
CA SER A 189 -13.29 17.80 -6.77
C SER A 189 -13.52 18.03 -8.27
N GLU A 190 -13.36 19.25 -8.76
CA GLU A 190 -13.49 19.60 -10.18
C GLU A 190 -12.43 18.88 -11.05
N ILE A 191 -11.20 18.73 -10.56
CA ILE A 191 -10.17 17.93 -11.24
C ILE A 191 -10.61 16.46 -11.35
N CYS A 192 -11.09 15.88 -10.24
CA CYS A 192 -11.57 14.50 -10.22
C CYS A 192 -12.81 14.29 -11.10
N GLN A 193 -13.68 15.30 -11.20
CA GLN A 193 -14.85 15.30 -12.08
C GLN A 193 -14.47 15.24 -13.57
N VAL A 194 -13.28 15.71 -13.93
CA VAL A 194 -12.73 15.56 -15.29
C VAL A 194 -12.03 14.21 -15.47
N TYR A 195 -11.24 13.78 -14.47
CA TYR A 195 -10.46 12.56 -14.58
C TYR A 195 -11.32 11.30 -14.60
N ALA A 196 -12.31 11.18 -13.72
CA ALA A 196 -13.04 9.93 -13.55
C ALA A 196 -13.76 9.45 -14.82
N PRO A 197 -14.52 10.29 -15.57
CA PRO A 197 -15.13 9.88 -16.85
C PRO A 197 -14.10 9.51 -17.93
N LEU A 198 -12.91 10.16 -17.92
CA LEU A 198 -11.85 9.83 -18.86
C LEU A 198 -11.20 8.47 -18.52
N ILE A 199 -11.04 8.17 -17.23
CA ILE A 199 -10.58 6.86 -16.77
C ILE A 199 -11.57 5.78 -17.20
N GLU A 200 -12.87 5.96 -16.95
CA GLU A 200 -13.89 5.01 -17.38
C GLU A 200 -13.89 4.74 -18.89
N LYS A 201 -13.69 5.79 -19.66
CA LYS A 201 -13.70 5.70 -21.12
C LYS A 201 -12.43 5.08 -21.71
N ASN A 202 -11.27 5.43 -21.17
CA ASN A 202 -9.98 5.22 -21.82
C ASN A 202 -9.15 4.11 -21.19
N ALA A 203 -9.29 3.87 -19.89
CA ALA A 203 -8.49 2.88 -19.16
C ALA A 203 -9.03 1.44 -19.35
N LYS A 204 -8.21 0.47 -19.02
CA LYS A 204 -8.64 -0.94 -18.99
C LYS A 204 -9.59 -1.19 -17.82
N SER A 205 -10.49 -2.18 -17.96
CA SER A 205 -11.52 -2.50 -16.95
C SER A 205 -10.98 -2.88 -15.58
N GLY A 206 -9.73 -3.33 -15.48
CA GLY A 206 -9.05 -3.68 -14.25
C GLY A 206 -8.03 -2.65 -13.75
N VAL A 207 -8.12 -1.40 -14.25
CA VAL A 207 -7.16 -0.35 -13.91
C VAL A 207 -7.03 -0.16 -12.39
N ARG A 208 -5.77 -0.07 -11.91
CA ARG A 208 -5.44 0.23 -10.52
C ARG A 208 -5.14 1.71 -10.38
N ILE A 209 -5.81 2.37 -9.46
CA ILE A 209 -5.71 3.82 -9.26
C ILE A 209 -5.12 4.11 -7.89
N ILE A 210 -4.04 4.88 -7.87
CA ILE A 210 -3.37 5.29 -6.65
C ILE A 210 -3.46 6.80 -6.46
N SER A 211 -4.17 7.20 -5.41
CA SER A 211 -4.15 8.58 -4.93
C SER A 211 -2.98 8.79 -4.00
N ALA A 212 -2.16 9.79 -4.27
CA ALA A 212 -0.99 10.16 -3.49
C ALA A 212 -0.85 11.69 -3.40
N GLY A 213 0.27 12.17 -2.86
CA GLY A 213 0.54 13.61 -2.74
C GLY A 213 0.42 14.13 -1.32
N LYS A 214 0.33 15.45 -1.16
CA LYS A 214 0.33 16.16 0.13
C LYS A 214 -1.07 16.58 0.57
N THR A 215 -1.96 16.80 -0.40
CA THR A 215 -3.28 17.38 -0.15
C THR A 215 -4.39 16.47 -0.68
N PHE A 216 -5.47 16.41 0.07
CA PHE A 216 -6.73 15.75 -0.32
C PHE A 216 -6.60 14.32 -0.82
N VAL A 217 -5.65 13.53 -0.29
CA VAL A 217 -5.35 12.17 -0.78
C VAL A 217 -6.57 11.25 -0.69
N ASN A 218 -7.28 11.26 0.45
CA ASN A 218 -8.52 10.49 0.60
C ASN A 218 -9.65 11.04 -0.28
N LEU A 219 -9.78 12.37 -0.34
CA LEU A 219 -10.83 13.03 -1.13
C LEU A 219 -10.67 12.72 -2.62
N LYS A 220 -9.45 12.78 -3.17
CA LYS A 220 -9.19 12.41 -4.59
C LYS A 220 -9.69 11.01 -4.90
N ALA A 221 -9.28 10.03 -4.09
CA ALA A 221 -9.72 8.64 -4.26
C ALA A 221 -11.24 8.51 -4.18
N MET A 222 -11.86 9.18 -3.21
CA MET A 222 -13.30 9.18 -3.00
C MET A 222 -14.06 9.83 -4.17
N MET A 223 -13.58 10.98 -4.68
CA MET A 223 -14.22 11.66 -5.81
C MET A 223 -14.05 10.89 -7.13
N ILE A 224 -12.92 10.24 -7.36
CA ILE A 224 -12.73 9.36 -8.53
C ILE A 224 -13.77 8.23 -8.50
N ILE A 225 -13.99 7.58 -7.37
CA ILE A 225 -15.01 6.54 -7.22
C ILE A 225 -16.42 7.13 -7.43
N THR A 226 -16.67 8.32 -6.87
CA THR A 226 -18.00 8.95 -6.93
C THR A 226 -18.38 9.38 -8.35
N TYR A 227 -17.44 9.96 -9.10
CA TYR A 227 -17.69 10.44 -10.47
C TYR A 227 -17.43 9.38 -11.55
N GLY A 228 -16.90 8.21 -11.18
CA GLY A 228 -16.64 7.08 -12.06
C GLY A 228 -17.34 5.81 -11.58
N PRO A 229 -18.68 5.69 -11.77
CA PRO A 229 -19.46 4.57 -11.22
C PRO A 229 -19.06 3.18 -11.76
N SER A 230 -18.37 3.10 -12.89
CA SER A 230 -17.82 1.84 -13.40
C SER A 230 -16.47 1.49 -12.79
N ILE A 231 -15.83 2.42 -12.07
CA ILE A 231 -14.56 2.19 -11.39
C ILE A 231 -14.85 1.43 -10.09
N LYS A 232 -14.32 0.24 -9.99
CA LYS A 232 -14.49 -0.57 -8.79
C LYS A 232 -13.75 0.04 -7.62
N PRO A 233 -14.39 0.25 -6.44
CA PRO A 233 -13.75 0.81 -5.26
C PRO A 233 -12.51 0.03 -4.80
N GLU A 234 -12.48 -1.29 -4.98
CA GLU A 234 -11.35 -2.16 -4.67
C GLU A 234 -10.09 -1.86 -5.48
N ASN A 235 -10.25 -1.21 -6.64
CA ASN A 235 -9.16 -0.81 -7.52
C ASN A 235 -8.65 0.62 -7.25
N VAL A 236 -9.12 1.27 -6.20
CA VAL A 236 -8.70 2.63 -5.85
C VAL A 236 -8.17 2.64 -4.43
N ILE A 237 -6.92 3.07 -4.25
CA ILE A 237 -6.29 3.21 -2.94
C ILE A 237 -5.68 4.60 -2.75
N ALA A 238 -5.59 5.03 -1.50
CA ALA A 238 -4.94 6.26 -1.08
C ALA A 238 -3.71 5.95 -0.21
N VAL A 239 -2.55 6.50 -0.56
CA VAL A 239 -1.25 6.10 0.01
C VAL A 239 -1.02 6.72 1.39
N ALA A 240 -1.06 5.89 2.45
CA ALA A 240 -0.74 6.27 3.83
C ALA A 240 0.67 5.87 4.28
N THR A 241 1.37 5.04 3.51
CA THR A 241 2.67 4.46 3.88
C THR A 241 3.79 5.48 4.12
N SER A 242 3.67 6.72 3.61
CA SER A 242 4.61 7.80 3.93
C SER A 242 4.58 8.16 5.43
N TRP A 243 3.39 8.25 6.01
CA TRP A 243 3.19 8.55 7.43
C TRP A 243 3.59 7.37 8.32
N GLU A 244 3.26 6.16 7.87
CA GLU A 244 3.69 4.94 8.53
C GLU A 244 5.22 4.87 8.59
N SER A 245 5.92 5.09 7.48
CA SER A 245 7.38 5.09 7.40
C SER A 245 8.03 6.18 8.24
N ALA A 246 7.48 7.40 8.21
CA ALA A 246 7.97 8.50 9.04
C ALA A 246 7.82 8.20 10.54
N SER A 247 6.69 7.61 10.93
CA SER A 247 6.43 7.21 12.31
C SER A 247 7.37 6.09 12.76
N LYS A 248 7.55 5.05 11.94
CA LYS A 248 8.53 3.97 12.19
C LYS A 248 9.94 4.52 12.38
N ALA A 249 10.35 5.50 11.57
CA ALA A 249 11.67 6.13 11.68
C ALA A 249 11.85 6.94 12.97
N MET A 250 10.82 7.63 13.44
CA MET A 250 10.86 8.34 14.74
C MET A 250 10.97 7.38 15.90
N LEU A 251 10.17 6.32 15.91
CA LEU A 251 10.16 5.28 16.92
C LEU A 251 11.50 4.54 16.99
N ALA A 252 12.04 4.17 15.83
CA ALA A 252 13.34 3.52 15.72
C ALA A 252 14.48 4.38 16.28
N ARG A 253 14.46 5.71 15.98
CA ARG A 253 15.42 6.66 16.57
C ARG A 253 15.29 6.74 18.08
N LYS A 254 14.07 6.78 18.64
CA LYS A 254 13.85 6.81 20.09
C LYS A 254 14.39 5.56 20.76
N LEU A 255 14.29 4.40 20.09
CA LEU A 255 14.79 3.12 20.59
C LEU A 255 16.25 2.81 20.18
N SER A 256 16.91 3.71 19.42
CA SER A 256 18.27 3.52 18.89
C SER A 256 18.44 2.21 18.10
N MET A 257 17.46 1.88 17.24
CA MET A 257 17.43 0.65 16.47
C MET A 257 17.18 0.88 14.97
N ASN A 258 17.27 -0.19 14.18
CA ASN A 258 16.95 -0.13 12.76
C ASN A 258 15.42 0.02 12.54
N THR A 259 15.02 0.92 11.66
CA THR A 259 13.62 1.20 11.31
C THR A 259 12.86 -0.05 10.83
N ALA A 260 13.55 -0.96 10.11
CA ALA A 260 12.96 -2.22 9.65
C ALA A 260 12.49 -3.14 10.79
N GLY A 261 13.00 -2.93 12.00
CA GLY A 261 12.56 -3.66 13.19
C GLY A 261 11.26 -3.15 13.82
N VAL A 262 10.72 -2.00 13.37
CA VAL A 262 9.43 -1.48 13.86
C VAL A 262 8.34 -1.84 12.85
N LYS A 263 7.31 -2.55 13.29
CA LYS A 263 6.20 -3.03 12.45
C LYS A 263 4.84 -2.74 13.07
N ASP A 264 3.81 -2.90 12.26
CA ASP A 264 2.40 -2.79 12.65
C ASP A 264 2.04 -1.43 13.30
N VAL A 265 2.63 -0.34 12.81
CA VAL A 265 2.20 1.04 13.12
C VAL A 265 1.03 1.37 12.20
N ILE A 266 -0.12 1.73 12.78
CA ILE A 266 -1.35 1.95 12.01
C ILE A 266 -1.64 3.44 11.90
N VAL A 267 -1.94 3.88 10.69
CA VAL A 267 -2.37 5.25 10.39
C VAL A 267 -3.87 5.25 10.09
N TRP A 268 -4.66 5.87 10.93
CA TRP A 268 -6.11 5.98 10.78
C TRP A 268 -6.51 7.36 10.27
N GLY A 269 -7.56 7.42 9.44
CA GLY A 269 -8.27 8.65 9.12
C GLY A 269 -7.87 9.30 7.81
N ASN A 270 -7.80 10.63 7.81
CA ASN A 270 -7.50 11.44 6.64
C ASN A 270 -5.99 11.64 6.48
N ILE A 271 -5.41 11.01 5.46
CA ILE A 271 -3.97 10.97 5.20
C ILE A 271 -3.35 12.37 5.03
N SER A 272 -4.09 13.30 4.46
CA SER A 272 -3.64 14.68 4.21
C SER A 272 -4.27 15.72 5.16
N GLY A 273 -5.09 15.27 6.07
CA GLY A 273 -5.79 16.11 7.05
C GLY A 273 -5.56 15.62 8.48
N CYS A 274 -6.67 15.44 9.21
CA CYS A 274 -6.65 14.88 10.55
C CYS A 274 -6.46 13.37 10.50
N MET A 275 -5.37 12.87 11.08
CA MET A 275 -5.08 11.43 11.21
C MET A 275 -4.75 11.08 12.65
N TYR A 276 -4.86 9.81 12.96
CA TYR A 276 -4.43 9.24 14.22
C TYR A 276 -3.44 8.10 13.98
N ILE A 277 -2.28 8.14 14.64
CA ILE A 277 -1.29 7.07 14.55
C ILE A 277 -1.41 6.20 15.79
N ASP A 278 -1.84 4.99 15.55
CA ASP A 278 -2.07 4.00 16.58
C ASP A 278 -0.82 3.13 16.78
N LEU A 279 -0.32 3.12 18.00
CA LEU A 279 0.84 2.34 18.45
C LEU A 279 0.44 1.11 19.26
N SER A 280 -0.84 0.90 19.53
CA SER A 280 -1.32 -0.19 20.41
C SER A 280 -0.95 -1.58 19.88
N HIS A 281 -0.90 -1.74 18.57
CA HIS A 281 -0.55 -2.99 17.89
C HIS A 281 0.90 -3.02 17.38
N ALA A 282 1.64 -1.89 17.53
CA ALA A 282 3.01 -1.78 17.05
C ALA A 282 3.96 -2.74 17.77
N LYS A 283 4.81 -3.40 17.00
CA LYS A 283 5.76 -4.41 17.46
C LYS A 283 7.19 -4.03 17.09
N VAL A 284 8.11 -4.51 17.92
CA VAL A 284 9.55 -4.33 17.73
C VAL A 284 10.22 -5.68 17.60
N TYR A 285 11.03 -5.81 16.55
CA TYR A 285 11.84 -6.99 16.24
C TYR A 285 13.32 -6.64 16.29
N ARG A 286 14.18 -7.57 16.68
CA ARG A 286 15.65 -7.43 16.61
C ARG A 286 16.18 -6.14 17.26
N CYS A 287 15.71 -5.84 18.44
CA CYS A 287 16.26 -4.75 19.24
C CYS A 287 17.39 -5.31 20.10
N ASP A 288 18.63 -5.09 19.74
CA ASP A 288 19.83 -5.70 20.32
C ASP A 288 19.96 -5.56 21.84
N SER A 289 19.40 -4.50 22.42
CA SER A 289 19.44 -4.26 23.87
C SER A 289 18.23 -4.83 24.64
N ALA A 290 17.17 -5.25 23.95
CA ALA A 290 15.90 -5.58 24.62
C ALA A 290 15.26 -6.90 24.14
N ILE A 291 15.66 -7.44 22.98
CA ILE A 291 15.03 -8.61 22.37
C ILE A 291 16.06 -9.65 21.97
N TRP A 292 16.11 -10.73 22.76
CA TRP A 292 16.89 -11.92 22.46
C TRP A 292 15.92 -13.04 22.10
N GLY A 293 16.11 -13.65 20.93
CA GLY A 293 15.26 -14.74 20.49
C GLY A 293 15.36 -15.03 18.99
N PRO A 294 14.52 -15.93 18.47
CA PRO A 294 14.38 -16.20 17.04
C PRO A 294 14.07 -14.95 16.24
N ALA A 295 14.32 -14.97 14.92
CA ALA A 295 14.14 -13.82 14.05
C ALA A 295 12.68 -13.29 14.00
N ASN A 296 11.72 -14.14 14.33
CA ASN A 296 10.28 -13.81 14.38
C ASN A 296 9.81 -13.37 15.77
N PHE A 297 10.70 -13.35 16.77
CA PHE A 297 10.34 -12.90 18.11
C PHE A 297 10.18 -11.38 18.15
N SER A 298 9.06 -10.92 18.67
CA SER A 298 8.74 -9.50 18.79
C SER A 298 8.22 -9.16 20.18
N ARG A 299 8.30 -7.88 20.54
CA ARG A 299 7.67 -7.32 21.74
C ARG A 299 6.77 -6.15 21.39
N PRO A 300 5.67 -5.94 22.12
CA PRO A 300 4.86 -4.73 21.96
C PRO A 300 5.73 -3.48 22.14
N LEU A 301 5.63 -2.53 21.20
CA LEU A 301 6.43 -1.31 21.23
C LEU A 301 6.25 -0.51 22.51
N LEU A 302 5.02 -0.39 22.99
CA LEU A 302 4.68 0.36 24.22
C LEU A 302 5.31 -0.22 25.50
N ASN A 303 5.72 -1.49 25.46
CA ASN A 303 6.48 -2.10 26.56
C ASN A 303 7.95 -1.68 26.59
N LEU A 304 8.46 -1.07 25.51
CA LEU A 304 9.85 -0.61 25.40
C LEU A 304 9.96 0.91 25.55
N ILE A 305 8.95 1.65 25.13
CA ILE A 305 8.89 3.11 25.29
C ILE A 305 8.11 3.46 26.55
N HIS A 306 8.83 3.65 27.67
CA HIS A 306 8.22 4.04 28.95
C HIS A 306 7.92 5.54 29.07
N ASP A 307 8.32 6.34 28.08
CA ASP A 307 8.17 7.80 28.05
C ASP A 307 6.84 8.20 27.41
N SER A 308 5.76 8.07 28.17
CA SER A 308 4.42 8.47 27.72
C SER A 308 4.30 9.98 27.44
N LYS A 309 5.13 10.82 28.09
CA LYS A 309 5.15 12.25 27.81
C LYS A 309 5.68 12.50 26.39
N TRP A 310 6.74 11.82 26.02
CA TRP A 310 7.30 11.92 24.67
C TRP A 310 6.30 11.46 23.61
N ILE A 311 5.59 10.35 23.82
CA ILE A 311 4.56 9.87 22.88
C ILE A 311 3.46 10.93 22.71
N ASN A 312 2.91 11.45 23.81
CA ASN A 312 1.76 12.36 23.79
C ASN A 312 2.13 13.80 23.37
N SER A 313 3.39 14.19 23.42
CA SER A 313 3.84 15.54 23.05
C SER A 313 4.66 15.53 21.77
N GLU A 314 5.93 15.08 21.82
CA GLU A 314 6.86 15.19 20.71
C GLU A 314 6.48 14.32 19.51
N PHE A 315 6.11 13.06 19.78
CA PHE A 315 5.73 12.14 18.69
C PHE A 315 4.44 12.61 17.98
N MET A 316 3.39 12.89 18.72
CA MET A 316 2.11 13.34 18.15
C MET A 316 2.20 14.74 17.51
N SER A 317 2.93 15.68 18.15
CA SER A 317 3.08 17.04 17.58
C SER A 317 4.00 17.08 16.36
N ALA A 318 4.99 16.18 16.26
CA ALA A 318 5.84 16.08 15.08
C ALA A 318 5.04 15.69 13.84
N GLN A 319 3.99 14.90 13.99
CA GLN A 319 3.12 14.50 12.91
C GLN A 319 2.22 15.62 12.42
N SER A 320 1.61 16.38 13.33
CA SER A 320 0.84 17.57 12.98
C SER A 320 1.70 18.69 12.39
N SER A 321 2.96 18.81 12.78
CA SER A 321 3.89 19.81 12.24
C SER A 321 4.68 19.34 11.01
N SER A 322 4.74 18.03 10.71
CA SER A 322 5.37 17.53 9.49
C SER A 322 4.61 17.91 8.23
N SER A 323 3.30 18.12 8.31
CA SER A 323 2.54 18.71 7.20
C SER A 323 3.00 20.12 6.82
N SER A 324 3.62 20.85 7.76
CA SER A 324 4.10 22.22 7.54
C SER A 324 5.63 22.35 7.37
N ARG A 325 6.42 21.39 7.86
CA ARG A 325 7.87 21.53 7.97
C ARG A 325 8.68 20.96 6.84
N VAL A 326 8.23 19.90 6.24
CA VAL A 326 9.04 19.33 5.19
C VAL A 326 8.40 19.76 3.90
N CYS A 327 8.92 20.80 3.42
CA CYS A 327 9.00 20.98 2.00
C CYS A 327 9.58 19.71 1.44
N HIS A 328 8.74 18.80 0.99
CA HIS A 328 9.17 17.60 0.27
C HIS A 328 9.72 18.02 -1.09
N TYR A 329 10.66 18.96 -1.10
CA TYR A 329 11.26 19.50 -2.31
C TYR A 329 11.86 18.40 -3.17
N ALA A 330 12.40 17.38 -2.54
CA ALA A 330 13.03 16.28 -3.25
C ALA A 330 12.08 15.18 -3.72
N GLY A 331 10.86 15.10 -3.19
CA GLY A 331 9.88 14.08 -3.58
C GLY A 331 10.22 12.62 -3.22
N ILE A 332 11.31 12.37 -2.49
CA ILE A 332 11.85 11.02 -2.23
C ILE A 332 10.87 10.16 -1.41
N LEU A 333 10.39 10.69 -0.27
CA LEU A 333 9.51 9.92 0.61
C LEU A 333 8.16 9.59 -0.04
N PRO A 334 7.43 10.52 -0.67
CA PRO A 334 6.19 10.20 -1.37
C PRO A 334 6.43 9.26 -2.57
N ALA A 335 7.50 9.38 -3.32
CA ALA A 335 7.83 8.45 -4.40
C ALA A 335 8.06 7.03 -3.87
N HIS A 336 8.85 6.89 -2.80
CA HIS A 336 9.08 5.60 -2.14
C HIS A 336 7.77 5.01 -1.59
N ALA A 337 6.89 5.83 -1.02
CA ALA A 337 5.61 5.39 -0.48
C ALA A 337 4.68 4.84 -1.58
N VAL A 338 4.60 5.52 -2.73
CA VAL A 338 3.84 5.06 -3.90
C VAL A 338 4.44 3.76 -4.46
N ALA A 339 5.76 3.70 -4.65
CA ALA A 339 6.45 2.51 -5.13
C ALA A 339 6.24 1.30 -4.20
N THR A 340 6.28 1.52 -2.87
CA THR A 340 6.01 0.47 -1.88
C THR A 340 4.57 -0.01 -1.93
N ALA A 341 3.59 0.89 -2.04
CA ALA A 341 2.18 0.55 -2.15
C ALA A 341 1.91 -0.27 -3.42
N LEU A 342 2.46 0.14 -4.56
CA LEU A 342 2.38 -0.62 -5.80
C LEU A 342 3.01 -2.00 -5.68
N ARG A 343 4.23 -2.08 -5.15
CA ARG A 343 4.91 -3.37 -4.96
C ARG A 343 4.07 -4.32 -4.11
N TYR A 344 3.49 -3.84 -3.02
CA TYR A 344 2.61 -4.67 -2.20
C TYR A 344 1.33 -5.06 -2.95
N TRP A 345 0.78 -4.18 -3.76
CA TRP A 345 -0.42 -4.49 -4.53
C TRP A 345 -0.19 -5.52 -5.62
N PHE A 346 1.00 -5.56 -6.21
CA PHE A 346 1.35 -6.53 -7.25
C PHE A 346 1.87 -7.86 -6.70
N HIS A 347 2.65 -7.82 -5.62
CA HIS A 347 3.36 -9.01 -5.11
C HIS A 347 2.91 -9.46 -3.72
N GLY A 348 2.02 -8.72 -3.08
CA GLY A 348 1.63 -8.95 -1.69
C GLY A 348 2.52 -8.21 -0.67
N SER A 349 1.96 -7.96 0.51
CA SER A 349 2.72 -7.45 1.65
C SER A 349 3.47 -8.60 2.34
N PRO A 350 4.56 -8.31 3.09
CA PRO A 350 5.25 -9.35 3.85
C PRO A 350 4.28 -10.13 4.75
N PRO A 351 4.42 -11.46 4.86
CA PRO A 351 3.50 -12.28 5.64
C PRO A 351 3.31 -11.78 7.07
N GLY A 352 2.05 -11.58 7.48
CA GLY A 352 1.68 -11.11 8.81
C GLY A 352 1.97 -9.65 9.10
N GLU A 353 2.46 -8.86 8.15
CA GLU A 353 2.68 -7.41 8.30
C GLU A 353 1.40 -6.63 7.94
N ILE A 354 1.07 -5.67 8.78
CA ILE A 354 -0.05 -4.74 8.57
C ILE A 354 0.48 -3.49 7.88
N VAL A 355 -0.24 -3.03 6.85
CA VAL A 355 0.06 -1.82 6.08
C VAL A 355 -1.13 -0.88 6.18
N SER A 356 -0.87 0.40 6.41
CA SER A 356 -1.94 1.41 6.42
C SER A 356 -2.21 1.92 5.01
N MET A 357 -3.49 1.91 4.62
CA MET A 357 -3.91 2.36 3.29
C MET A 357 -5.30 2.99 3.36
N GLY A 358 -5.48 4.10 2.66
CA GLY A 358 -6.81 4.68 2.46
C GLY A 358 -7.59 3.84 1.45
N ILE A 359 -8.67 3.25 1.92
CA ILE A 359 -9.55 2.40 1.13
C ILE A 359 -11.01 2.79 1.33
N PHE A 360 -11.85 2.41 0.39
CA PHE A 360 -13.29 2.66 0.48
C PHE A 360 -13.91 1.85 1.61
N SER A 361 -14.60 2.53 2.52
CA SER A 361 -15.22 1.90 3.69
C SER A 361 -16.55 1.25 3.32
N GLU A 362 -16.69 0.00 3.76
CA GLU A 362 -17.93 -0.80 3.72
C GLU A 362 -18.47 -1.06 5.14
N GLY A 363 -18.15 -0.17 6.09
CA GLY A 363 -18.59 -0.27 7.48
C GLY A 363 -17.62 -0.95 8.46
N GLN A 364 -16.41 -1.30 8.01
CA GLN A 364 -15.38 -1.87 8.89
C GLN A 364 -15.05 -0.92 10.03
N PHE A 365 -14.76 -1.47 11.22
CA PHE A 365 -14.46 -0.68 12.44
C PHE A 365 -15.51 0.37 12.78
N CYS A 366 -16.77 0.16 12.40
CA CYS A 366 -17.86 1.13 12.52
C CYS A 366 -17.62 2.46 11.76
N ILE A 367 -16.67 2.49 10.83
CA ILE A 367 -16.45 3.63 9.95
C ILE A 367 -17.59 3.70 8.94
N PRO A 368 -18.19 4.87 8.72
CA PRO A 368 -19.29 5.03 7.77
C PRO A 368 -18.94 4.55 6.35
N GLU A 369 -19.93 3.96 5.70
CA GLU A 369 -19.80 3.54 4.30
C GLU A 369 -19.68 4.75 3.36
N GLY A 370 -19.05 4.54 2.23
CA GLY A 370 -19.00 5.54 1.16
C GLY A 370 -17.97 6.64 1.33
N ILE A 371 -17.01 6.49 2.24
CA ILE A 371 -15.83 7.35 2.37
C ILE A 371 -14.56 6.54 2.15
N VAL A 372 -13.51 7.20 1.69
CA VAL A 372 -12.16 6.62 1.66
C VAL A 372 -11.46 6.97 2.97
N PHE A 373 -11.14 5.97 3.77
CA PHE A 373 -10.56 6.11 5.10
C PHE A 373 -9.28 5.30 5.22
N SER A 374 -8.23 5.84 5.83
CA SER A 374 -7.00 5.08 6.08
C SER A 374 -7.22 4.08 7.21
N MET A 375 -7.00 2.81 6.93
CA MET A 375 -7.17 1.69 7.86
C MET A 375 -6.16 0.57 7.58
N PRO A 376 -5.98 -0.39 8.50
CA PRO A 376 -5.03 -1.49 8.35
C PRO A 376 -5.49 -2.50 7.30
N VAL A 377 -4.61 -2.81 6.36
CA VAL A 377 -4.83 -3.79 5.29
C VAL A 377 -3.66 -4.76 5.16
N ARG A 378 -3.92 -5.90 4.51
CA ARG A 378 -2.90 -6.82 3.98
C ARG A 378 -3.11 -6.95 2.48
N PHE A 379 -2.00 -7.02 1.74
CA PHE A 379 -2.03 -7.27 0.31
C PHE A 379 -1.71 -8.74 0.03
N GLN A 380 -2.57 -9.39 -0.74
CA GLN A 380 -2.41 -10.78 -1.16
C GLN A 380 -3.02 -10.98 -2.56
N ASN A 381 -2.37 -11.79 -3.38
CA ASN A 381 -2.89 -12.21 -4.69
C ASN A 381 -3.36 -11.04 -5.60
N GLY A 382 -2.63 -9.93 -5.58
CA GLY A 382 -2.95 -8.76 -6.39
C GLY A 382 -4.16 -7.94 -5.91
N SER A 383 -4.67 -8.22 -4.71
CA SER A 383 -5.75 -7.52 -4.03
C SER A 383 -5.35 -7.12 -2.62
N TRP A 384 -6.25 -6.50 -1.88
CA TRP A 384 -6.08 -6.16 -0.47
C TRP A 384 -7.30 -6.59 0.34
N GLU A 385 -7.09 -6.83 1.61
CA GLU A 385 -8.13 -7.10 2.58
C GLU A 385 -7.92 -6.32 3.87
N VAL A 386 -9.00 -5.93 4.53
CA VAL A 386 -8.96 -5.21 5.80
C VAL A 386 -8.64 -6.18 6.93
N VAL A 387 -7.72 -5.80 7.81
CA VAL A 387 -7.35 -6.57 9.01
C VAL A 387 -8.38 -6.30 10.11
N THR A 388 -9.49 -7.02 10.06
CA THR A 388 -10.63 -6.82 10.98
C THR A 388 -10.45 -7.47 12.35
N GLU A 389 -9.41 -8.30 12.54
CA GLU A 389 -9.15 -9.00 13.80
C GLU A 389 -8.59 -8.09 14.91
N LEU A 390 -8.33 -6.82 14.61
CA LEU A 390 -7.78 -5.86 15.57
C LEU A 390 -8.86 -5.38 16.54
N GLU A 391 -8.56 -5.48 17.83
CA GLU A 391 -9.42 -4.94 18.88
C GLU A 391 -9.22 -3.43 19.00
N ILE A 392 -10.30 -2.68 18.85
CA ILE A 392 -10.32 -1.22 19.01
C ILE A 392 -11.00 -0.87 20.33
N ASN A 393 -10.29 -0.11 21.17
CA ASN A 393 -10.84 0.37 22.42
C ASN A 393 -11.78 1.57 22.21
N GLU A 394 -12.65 1.87 23.19
CA GLU A 394 -13.64 2.96 23.12
C GLU A 394 -13.01 4.32 22.79
N LYS A 395 -11.84 4.63 23.38
CA LYS A 395 -11.15 5.91 23.13
C LYS A 395 -10.67 6.03 21.68
N THR A 396 -10.16 4.94 21.11
CA THR A 396 -9.78 4.90 19.70
C THR A 396 -11.02 5.05 18.83
N GLN A 397 -12.14 4.39 19.17
CA GLN A 397 -13.39 4.52 18.43
C GLN A 397 -13.90 5.97 18.40
N GLU A 398 -13.90 6.69 19.51
CA GLU A 398 -14.26 8.12 19.55
C GLU A 398 -13.39 8.98 18.61
N VAL A 399 -12.09 8.62 18.50
CA VAL A 399 -11.20 9.31 17.55
C VAL A 399 -11.58 8.98 16.11
N LEU A 400 -11.85 7.69 15.80
CA LEU A 400 -12.27 7.27 14.46
C LEU A 400 -13.58 7.93 14.04
N ASP A 401 -14.55 8.05 14.93
CA ASP A 401 -15.83 8.70 14.68
C ASP A 401 -15.64 10.19 14.29
N ARG A 402 -14.77 10.90 15.05
CA ARG A 402 -14.42 12.29 14.71
C ARG A 402 -13.73 12.41 13.36
N LEU A 403 -12.75 11.54 13.07
CA LEU A 403 -12.03 11.56 11.80
C LEU A 403 -12.94 11.25 10.62
N SER A 404 -13.89 10.35 10.82
CA SER A 404 -14.91 10.00 9.82
C SER A 404 -15.83 11.17 9.53
N TYR A 405 -16.25 11.89 10.57
CA TYR A 405 -17.09 13.08 10.45
C TYR A 405 -16.41 14.18 9.61
N ASP A 406 -15.11 14.43 9.85
CA ASP A 406 -14.34 15.41 9.08
C ASP A 406 -14.28 15.04 7.58
N LEU A 407 -14.02 13.76 7.25
CA LEU A 407 -13.99 13.27 5.87
C LEU A 407 -15.35 13.34 5.16
N ILE A 408 -16.43 13.08 5.88
CA ILE A 408 -17.79 13.24 5.34
C ILE A 408 -18.07 14.69 4.99
N GLN A 409 -17.66 15.62 5.84
CA GLN A 409 -17.82 17.04 5.53
C GLN A 409 -16.99 17.45 4.30
N GLU A 410 -15.75 16.99 4.18
CA GLU A 410 -14.96 17.22 2.96
C GLU A 410 -15.71 16.71 1.71
N LYS A 411 -16.31 15.50 1.79
CA LYS A 411 -17.14 14.94 0.72
C LYS A 411 -18.33 15.82 0.39
N CYS A 412 -19.09 16.24 1.39
CA CYS A 412 -20.28 17.10 1.20
C CYS A 412 -19.93 18.46 0.62
N ILE A 413 -18.78 19.05 0.98
CA ILE A 413 -18.28 20.29 0.37
C ILE A 413 -17.89 20.05 -1.09
N ALA A 414 -17.20 18.97 -1.38
CA ALA A 414 -16.80 18.58 -2.72
C ALA A 414 -18.00 18.40 -3.66
N LEU A 415 -19.07 17.79 -3.14
CA LEU A 415 -20.35 17.59 -3.86
C LEU A 415 -21.26 18.84 -3.83
N LYS A 416 -20.83 19.95 -3.23
CA LYS A 416 -21.58 21.20 -3.10
C LYS A 416 -22.87 21.10 -2.26
N GLU A 417 -22.96 20.09 -1.39
CA GLU A 417 -24.10 19.86 -0.49
C GLU A 417 -24.06 20.79 0.72
N ILE A 418 -22.87 21.09 1.22
CA ILE A 418 -22.63 22.07 2.29
C ILE A 418 -21.62 23.13 1.86
N LYS A 419 -21.65 24.31 2.49
CA LYS A 419 -20.77 25.44 2.13
C LYS A 419 -19.52 25.51 2.98
N GLU A 420 -19.61 25.15 4.26
CA GLU A 420 -18.56 25.31 5.28
C GLU A 420 -18.50 24.10 6.18
N MET A 421 -17.31 23.78 6.70
CA MET A 421 -17.12 22.74 7.70
C MET A 421 -17.72 23.16 9.06
N ARG A 422 -18.25 22.18 9.77
CA ARG A 422 -18.80 22.36 11.11
C ARG A 422 -17.95 21.64 12.14
N PRO A 423 -17.73 22.20 13.33
CA PRO A 423 -16.98 21.51 14.37
C PRO A 423 -17.72 20.26 14.84
N TYR A 424 -16.98 19.17 15.02
CA TYR A 424 -17.50 17.95 15.63
C TYR A 424 -17.95 18.23 17.07
N ARG A 425 -19.18 17.85 17.41
CA ARG A 425 -19.78 18.04 18.75
C ARG A 425 -20.14 16.68 19.32
N ALA A 426 -19.26 16.14 20.15
CA ALA A 426 -19.49 14.86 20.84
C ALA A 426 -20.71 14.85 21.76
N ASP A 427 -21.09 16.00 22.31
CA ASP A 427 -22.24 16.19 23.20
C ASP A 427 -23.62 15.99 22.52
N LYS A 428 -23.67 16.00 21.19
CA LYS A 428 -24.89 15.70 20.43
C LYS A 428 -24.96 14.25 19.93
N ILE A 429 -23.85 13.52 19.98
CA ILE A 429 -23.74 12.18 19.44
C ILE A 429 -23.61 11.22 20.62
N THR A 430 -24.75 10.78 21.16
CA THR A 430 -24.79 9.86 22.29
C THR A 430 -24.86 8.39 21.87
N THR A 431 -25.19 8.14 20.60
CA THR A 431 -25.26 6.77 20.06
C THR A 431 -24.81 6.71 18.60
N LYS A 432 -24.41 5.51 18.13
CA LYS A 432 -24.11 5.22 16.72
C LYS A 432 -25.26 5.64 15.79
N LYS A 433 -26.51 5.61 16.30
CA LYS A 433 -27.71 6.00 15.57
C LYS A 433 -27.80 7.52 15.39
N ASP A 434 -27.30 8.29 16.35
CA ASP A 434 -27.28 9.76 16.27
C ASP A 434 -26.22 10.22 15.26
N LEU A 435 -25.06 9.55 15.21
CA LEU A 435 -24.03 9.78 14.19
C LEU A 435 -24.61 9.53 12.80
N CYS A 436 -25.25 8.38 12.59
CA CYS A 436 -25.91 8.06 11.33
C CYS A 436 -27.04 9.02 11.00
N GLN A 437 -27.83 9.48 11.97
CA GLN A 437 -28.93 10.44 11.74
C GLN A 437 -28.43 11.86 11.46
N GLU A 438 -27.35 12.35 12.11
CA GLU A 438 -26.73 13.62 11.73
C GLU A 438 -26.08 13.52 10.34
N MET A 439 -25.63 12.35 9.95
CA MET A 439 -25.09 12.06 8.63
C MET A 439 -26.17 11.90 7.56
N GLU A 440 -27.31 11.29 7.88
CA GLU A 440 -28.50 11.22 7.02
C GLU A 440 -29.21 12.57 6.87
N ALA A 441 -28.98 13.51 7.79
CA ALA A 441 -29.46 14.90 7.68
C ALA A 441 -28.66 15.74 6.67
N PHE A 442 -27.55 15.24 6.14
CA PHE A 442 -26.95 15.81 4.95
C PHE A 442 -27.76 15.35 3.74
N PRO A 443 -28.22 16.26 2.86
CA PRO A 443 -29.04 15.90 1.73
C PRO A 443 -28.28 14.91 0.83
N THR A 444 -28.75 13.68 0.78
CA THR A 444 -28.32 12.72 -0.24
C THR A 444 -28.86 13.22 -1.56
N GLY A 445 -28.01 13.92 -2.32
CA GLY A 445 -28.36 14.36 -3.65
C GLY A 445 -28.75 13.14 -4.48
N SER A 446 -30.00 13.09 -4.89
CA SER A 446 -30.46 12.18 -5.94
C SER A 446 -29.65 12.47 -7.21
N VAL A 447 -28.89 11.47 -7.65
CA VAL A 447 -28.18 11.39 -8.93
C VAL A 447 -29.14 11.59 -10.10
#